data_f9234989269cc3ba2bc74606f012f909
#
_entry.id   f9234989269cc3ba2bc74606f012f909
#
_cell.length_a   1.000
_cell.length_b   1.000
_cell.length_c   1.000
_cell.angle_alpha   90.00
_cell.angle_beta   90.00
_cell.angle_gamma   90.00
#
_symmetry.space_group_name_H-M   'P 1'
#
loop_
_entity.id
_entity.type
_entity.pdbx_description
1 polymer ?
#
loop_
_entity_poly.entity_id
_entity_poly.type
_entity_poly.pdbx_seq_one_letter_code
_entity_poly.pdbx_strand_id
1 'polypeptide(L)'
;MKIFIETLGCPKNTVDSENMAALLEKGGHTMAASPEDADAIIVNTCAFINDAKTESIDTILEMAQYKQDQETGGKQDKLLVVSGCLAQRYSEELYNEIPEADILIGVNDYDHINEILSEHDTKGRLRYDTTAPQYYCEIPDRLTEAGSVSAYLRIAEGCDNVCSYCVIPSIRGHYRSRHMEDIQAEAEMLAARGTKELMIIAQDVTAYGKDIYGRLALPELLHGLCAVDGIEWIRLLYCYEDSITDELIETIRSEEKICKYIDIPLQHISDRILTNMNRHSTSESIKTTLKKLRERIPGMHIRTTFIAGFPGETDEDFNELADFIEEQKFDRLGVFAYSREEGTPAAEMPDQVDEEIKEQRRDEIMAIQREISLGGNISKVGRTLRVLVEEHCEDGTYMGRTEYDAPDIDDGVIFTSDAELETGTFVNVEITDAFDYDLTGKAVL
;
A
#
# COMPACT_ATOMS: atom_id res chain seq x y z
N MET A 1 20.17 14.22 -17.42
CA MET A 1 18.93 14.97 -17.23
C MET A 1 18.60 15.02 -15.75
N LYS A 2 17.90 16.07 -15.32
CA LYS A 2 17.23 16.12 -14.02
C LYS A 2 15.83 15.53 -14.19
N ILE A 3 15.43 14.61 -13.33
CA ILE A 3 14.17 13.87 -13.46
C ILE A 3 13.36 14.02 -12.17
N PHE A 4 12.11 14.43 -12.32
CA PHE A 4 11.13 14.45 -11.23
C PHE A 4 10.21 13.25 -11.38
N ILE A 5 9.92 12.56 -10.28
CA ILE A 5 8.96 11.43 -10.25
C ILE A 5 7.81 11.81 -9.33
N GLU A 6 6.62 11.91 -9.91
CA GLU A 6 5.36 11.99 -9.16
C GLU A 6 4.79 10.59 -8.99
N THR A 7 4.50 10.21 -7.75
CA THR A 7 4.07 8.85 -7.42
C THR A 7 2.66 8.86 -6.85
N LEU A 8 1.75 8.18 -7.51
CA LEU A 8 0.35 8.05 -7.12
C LEU A 8 0.03 6.62 -6.71
N GLY A 9 -0.99 6.47 -5.87
CA GLY A 9 -1.62 5.19 -5.55
C GLY A 9 -1.02 4.48 -4.35
N CYS A 10 -0.58 3.23 -4.51
CA CYS A 10 -0.32 2.34 -3.39
C CYS A 10 1.19 2.12 -3.12
N PRO A 11 1.56 1.51 -1.97
CA PRO A 11 2.94 1.18 -1.63
C PRO A 11 3.74 0.43 -2.70
N LYS A 12 3.07 -0.34 -3.58
CA LYS A 12 3.75 -1.02 -4.70
C LYS A 12 4.27 -0.01 -5.72
N ASN A 13 3.50 1.06 -5.98
CA ASN A 13 3.94 2.15 -6.85
C ASN A 13 5.09 2.95 -6.22
N THR A 14 5.08 3.13 -4.90
CA THR A 14 6.22 3.76 -4.18
C THR A 14 7.50 2.96 -4.43
N VAL A 15 7.47 1.64 -4.24
CA VAL A 15 8.62 0.78 -4.52
C VAL A 15 9.02 0.82 -5.99
N ASP A 16 8.08 0.87 -6.93
CA ASP A 16 8.38 0.99 -8.36
C ASP A 16 9.09 2.32 -8.66
N SER A 17 8.65 3.43 -8.07
CA SER A 17 9.30 4.75 -8.23
C SER A 17 10.70 4.80 -7.64
N GLU A 18 10.90 4.25 -6.45
CA GLU A 18 12.22 4.17 -5.81
C GLU A 18 13.21 3.33 -6.61
N ASN A 19 12.72 2.23 -7.22
CA ASN A 19 13.50 1.40 -8.14
C ASN A 19 13.85 2.16 -9.43
N MET A 20 12.87 2.86 -10.02
CA MET A 20 13.11 3.70 -11.20
C MET A 20 14.14 4.79 -10.89
N ALA A 21 14.04 5.47 -9.75
CA ALA A 21 14.97 6.50 -9.34
C ALA A 21 16.41 5.96 -9.24
N ALA A 22 16.61 4.79 -8.62
CA ALA A 22 17.93 4.16 -8.52
C ALA A 22 18.50 3.78 -9.90
N LEU A 23 17.68 3.25 -10.80
CA LEU A 23 18.08 2.93 -12.17
C LEU A 23 18.47 4.18 -12.94
N LEU A 24 17.73 5.27 -12.81
CA LEU A 24 17.99 6.55 -13.44
C LEU A 24 19.29 7.17 -12.94
N GLU A 25 19.56 7.16 -11.64
CA GLU A 25 20.84 7.64 -11.08
C GLU A 25 22.02 6.81 -11.61
N LYS A 26 21.87 5.48 -11.68
CA LYS A 26 22.86 4.59 -12.28
C LYS A 26 23.09 4.87 -13.76
N GLY A 27 22.05 5.34 -14.47
CA GLY A 27 22.13 5.83 -15.86
C GLY A 27 22.77 7.20 -16.02
N GLY A 28 23.18 7.85 -14.92
CA GLY A 28 23.83 9.17 -14.94
C GLY A 28 22.85 10.35 -14.92
N HIS A 29 21.58 10.12 -14.58
CA HIS A 29 20.58 11.15 -14.34
C HIS A 29 20.64 11.60 -12.87
N THR A 30 19.96 12.70 -12.52
CA THR A 30 19.83 13.19 -11.14
C THR A 30 18.38 13.47 -10.83
N MET A 31 17.96 13.22 -9.60
CA MET A 31 16.59 13.50 -9.18
C MET A 31 16.39 15.00 -8.96
N ALA A 32 15.27 15.53 -9.43
CA ALA A 32 14.82 16.89 -9.21
C ALA A 32 13.89 16.94 -7.99
N ALA A 33 13.94 18.02 -7.23
CA ALA A 33 13.07 18.21 -6.07
C ALA A 33 11.65 18.69 -6.46
N SER A 34 11.52 19.27 -7.67
CA SER A 34 10.22 19.77 -8.16
C SER A 34 10.09 19.62 -9.67
N PRO A 35 8.87 19.60 -10.23
CA PRO A 35 8.66 19.51 -11.68
C PRO A 35 9.19 20.72 -12.45
N GLU A 36 9.28 21.91 -11.82
CA GLU A 36 9.83 23.11 -12.42
C GLU A 36 11.31 22.94 -12.79
N ASP A 37 12.08 22.28 -11.91
CA ASP A 37 13.52 22.10 -12.05
C ASP A 37 13.92 20.89 -12.90
N ALA A 38 12.95 20.08 -13.32
CA ALA A 38 13.17 18.84 -14.07
C ALA A 38 13.34 19.10 -15.57
N ASP A 39 14.14 18.27 -16.23
CA ASP A 39 14.21 18.12 -17.69
C ASP A 39 13.19 17.07 -18.17
N ALA A 40 12.87 16.08 -17.32
CA ALA A 40 11.85 15.07 -17.56
C ALA A 40 10.99 14.85 -16.30
N ILE A 41 9.71 14.64 -16.49
CA ILE A 41 8.74 14.35 -15.45
C ILE A 41 8.20 12.94 -15.70
N ILE A 42 8.23 12.08 -14.68
CA ILE A 42 7.64 10.74 -14.71
C ILE A 42 6.44 10.74 -13.76
N VAL A 43 5.25 10.40 -14.27
CA VAL A 43 4.05 10.20 -13.45
C VAL A 43 3.80 8.70 -13.32
N ASN A 44 4.05 8.15 -12.13
CA ASN A 44 3.75 6.75 -11.82
C ASN A 44 2.31 6.63 -11.30
N THR A 45 1.44 6.06 -12.13
CA THR A 45 -0.02 6.17 -12.03
C THR A 45 -0.68 4.96 -11.37
N CYS A 46 -1.88 5.17 -10.84
CA CYS A 46 -2.78 4.16 -10.31
C CYS A 46 -4.01 3.97 -11.20
N ALA A 47 -4.55 2.73 -11.27
CA ALA A 47 -5.77 2.42 -12.01
C ALA A 47 -6.64 1.38 -11.30
N PHE A 48 -6.60 1.35 -9.96
CA PHE A 48 -7.29 0.31 -9.19
C PHE A 48 -8.80 0.58 -9.09
N ILE A 49 -9.19 1.82 -8.82
CA ILE A 49 -10.59 2.28 -8.74
C ILE A 49 -10.76 3.57 -9.54
N ASN A 50 -12.02 3.97 -9.79
CA ASN A 50 -12.33 5.16 -10.60
C ASN A 50 -11.69 6.44 -10.06
N ASP A 51 -11.73 6.66 -8.75
CA ASP A 51 -11.15 7.86 -8.13
C ASP A 51 -9.64 7.96 -8.37
N ALA A 52 -8.92 6.84 -8.21
CA ALA A 52 -7.48 6.78 -8.50
C ALA A 52 -7.15 6.95 -9.99
N LYS A 53 -8.05 6.55 -10.89
CA LYS A 53 -7.91 6.84 -12.34
C LYS A 53 -8.08 8.32 -12.62
N THR A 54 -9.09 8.95 -12.03
CA THR A 54 -9.34 10.39 -12.16
C THR A 54 -8.15 11.18 -11.63
N GLU A 55 -7.69 10.90 -10.42
CA GLU A 55 -6.49 11.51 -9.83
C GLU A 55 -5.28 11.36 -10.76
N SER A 56 -5.05 10.16 -11.30
CA SER A 56 -3.92 9.92 -12.20
C SER A 56 -4.01 10.74 -13.49
N ILE A 57 -5.19 10.85 -14.09
CA ILE A 57 -5.41 11.66 -15.30
C ILE A 57 -5.21 13.15 -15.00
N ASP A 58 -5.80 13.64 -13.92
CA ASP A 58 -5.68 15.04 -13.51
C ASP A 58 -4.20 15.40 -13.24
N THR A 59 -3.47 14.55 -12.55
CA THR A 59 -2.03 14.73 -12.31
C THR A 59 -1.22 14.72 -13.61
N ILE A 60 -1.51 13.83 -14.55
CA ILE A 60 -0.84 13.84 -15.86
C ILE A 60 -1.07 15.17 -16.58
N LEU A 61 -2.31 15.68 -16.58
CA LEU A 61 -2.66 16.94 -17.23
C LEU A 61 -2.04 18.15 -16.49
N GLU A 62 -1.94 18.09 -15.17
CA GLU A 62 -1.20 19.10 -14.38
C GLU A 62 0.28 19.11 -14.75
N MET A 63 0.93 17.96 -14.74
CA MET A 63 2.35 17.84 -15.11
C MET A 63 2.62 18.24 -16.56
N ALA A 64 1.65 18.01 -17.45
CA ALA A 64 1.74 18.48 -18.84
C ALA A 64 1.81 20.01 -18.97
N GLN A 65 1.27 20.78 -18.01
CA GLN A 65 1.34 22.24 -18.02
C GLN A 65 2.80 22.72 -17.88
N TYR A 66 3.64 22.01 -17.13
CA TYR A 66 5.06 22.34 -17.00
C TYR A 66 5.85 22.19 -18.31
N LYS A 67 5.29 21.51 -19.34
CA LYS A 67 5.86 21.48 -20.70
C LYS A 67 5.57 22.76 -21.46
N GLN A 68 4.41 23.39 -21.18
CA GLN A 68 3.89 24.54 -21.95
C GLN A 68 4.41 25.89 -21.46
N ASP A 69 4.92 25.99 -20.24
CA ASP A 69 5.39 27.24 -19.61
C ASP A 69 6.71 27.79 -20.19
N GLN A 70 6.94 27.56 -21.49
CA GLN A 70 8.16 27.97 -22.18
C GLN A 70 8.10 29.36 -22.83
N GLU A 71 7.31 30.31 -22.35
CA GLU A 71 7.34 31.69 -22.85
C GLU A 71 8.63 32.45 -22.55
N THR A 72 9.58 31.83 -21.84
CA THR A 72 10.89 32.46 -21.52
C THR A 72 12.08 31.70 -22.12
N GLY A 73 12.20 31.73 -23.47
CA GLY A 73 13.46 31.67 -24.19
C GLY A 73 14.41 30.49 -23.92
N GLY A 74 14.31 29.40 -24.67
CA GLY A 74 15.47 28.59 -25.03
C GLY A 74 15.80 27.38 -24.18
N LYS A 75 14.88 26.85 -23.35
CA LYS A 75 15.01 25.51 -22.76
C LYS A 75 14.39 24.47 -23.68
N GLN A 76 15.03 23.31 -23.78
CA GLN A 76 14.54 22.10 -24.41
C GLN A 76 13.15 21.70 -23.85
N ASP A 77 12.22 21.22 -24.69
CA ASP A 77 10.90 20.76 -24.22
C ASP A 77 11.06 19.70 -23.13
N LYS A 78 10.38 19.86 -21.99
CA LYS A 78 10.41 18.87 -20.92
C LYS A 78 9.74 17.59 -21.42
N LEU A 79 10.32 16.45 -21.07
CA LEU A 79 9.78 15.15 -21.39
C LEU A 79 8.73 14.74 -20.35
N LEU A 80 7.55 14.28 -20.79
CA LEU A 80 6.52 13.72 -19.92
C LEU A 80 6.40 12.21 -20.17
N VAL A 81 6.72 11.43 -19.13
CA VAL A 81 6.61 9.96 -19.11
C VAL A 81 5.45 9.56 -18.22
N VAL A 82 4.53 8.76 -18.73
CA VAL A 82 3.45 8.16 -17.95
C VAL A 82 3.74 6.68 -17.74
N SER A 83 3.83 6.28 -16.49
CA SER A 83 4.16 4.92 -16.05
C SER A 83 3.08 4.34 -15.14
N GLY A 84 3.18 3.07 -14.81
CA GLY A 84 2.40 2.42 -13.77
C GLY A 84 1.10 1.78 -14.23
N CYS A 85 0.17 1.60 -13.29
CA CYS A 85 -1.03 0.79 -13.49
C CYS A 85 -1.99 1.36 -14.54
N LEU A 86 -2.14 2.69 -14.63
CA LEU A 86 -3.01 3.30 -15.63
C LEU A 86 -2.43 3.13 -17.03
N ALA A 87 -1.13 3.38 -17.20
CA ALA A 87 -0.44 3.15 -18.47
C ALA A 87 -0.47 1.69 -18.88
N GLN A 88 -0.38 0.75 -17.92
CA GLN A 88 -0.52 -0.69 -18.16
C GLN A 88 -1.91 -1.05 -18.68
N ARG A 89 -2.97 -0.50 -18.06
CA ARG A 89 -4.35 -0.89 -18.31
C ARG A 89 -4.95 -0.20 -19.54
N TYR A 90 -4.58 1.04 -19.81
CA TYR A 90 -5.19 1.94 -20.82
C TYR A 90 -4.16 2.55 -21.76
N SER A 91 -3.13 1.77 -22.10
CA SER A 91 -1.99 2.25 -22.90
C SER A 91 -2.40 2.86 -24.25
N GLU A 92 -3.38 2.25 -24.95
CA GLU A 92 -3.83 2.72 -26.27
C GLU A 92 -4.67 3.98 -26.17
N GLU A 93 -5.59 4.02 -25.23
CA GLU A 93 -6.47 5.16 -24.98
C GLU A 93 -5.64 6.39 -24.54
N LEU A 94 -4.75 6.22 -23.57
CA LEU A 94 -3.86 7.29 -23.13
C LEU A 94 -2.96 7.80 -24.26
N TYR A 95 -2.43 6.91 -25.08
CA TYR A 95 -1.61 7.31 -26.23
C TYR A 95 -2.38 8.16 -27.22
N ASN A 96 -3.66 7.87 -27.45
CA ASN A 96 -4.49 8.58 -28.41
C ASN A 96 -5.09 9.87 -27.83
N GLU A 97 -5.48 9.88 -26.55
CA GLU A 97 -6.25 10.96 -25.95
C GLU A 97 -5.40 12.00 -25.19
N ILE A 98 -4.16 11.61 -24.76
CA ILE A 98 -3.24 12.51 -24.05
C ILE A 98 -1.97 12.70 -24.90
N PRO A 99 -2.03 13.55 -25.95
CA PRO A 99 -0.87 13.78 -26.84
C PRO A 99 0.31 14.46 -26.14
N GLU A 100 0.12 15.05 -24.96
CA GLU A 100 1.14 15.66 -24.12
C GLU A 100 2.14 14.64 -23.55
N ALA A 101 1.71 13.39 -23.33
CA ALA A 101 2.59 12.32 -22.89
C ALA A 101 3.52 11.88 -24.02
N ASP A 102 4.82 11.97 -23.81
CA ASP A 102 5.84 11.58 -24.82
C ASP A 102 6.12 10.09 -24.78
N ILE A 103 6.09 9.50 -23.58
CA ILE A 103 6.40 8.09 -23.37
C ILE A 103 5.34 7.46 -22.46
N LEU A 104 4.80 6.30 -22.86
CA LEU A 104 3.94 5.47 -22.04
C LEU A 104 4.61 4.12 -21.80
N ILE A 105 4.77 3.74 -20.51
CA ILE A 105 5.35 2.46 -20.10
C ILE A 105 4.45 1.78 -19.07
N GLY A 106 4.35 0.46 -19.15
CA GLY A 106 3.62 -0.36 -18.19
C GLY A 106 4.40 -0.57 -16.88
N VAL A 107 3.83 -1.42 -16.04
CA VAL A 107 4.42 -1.75 -14.71
C VAL A 107 5.69 -2.60 -14.77
N ASN A 108 6.09 -3.06 -15.95
CA ASN A 108 7.24 -3.97 -16.12
C ASN A 108 8.38 -3.41 -16.93
N ASP A 109 8.15 -2.31 -17.64
CA ASP A 109 9.15 -1.79 -18.55
C ASP A 109 10.10 -0.78 -17.86
N TYR A 110 9.86 -0.47 -16.59
CA TYR A 110 10.68 0.50 -15.87
C TYR A 110 12.12 0.01 -15.60
N ASP A 111 12.38 -1.29 -15.67
CA ASP A 111 13.74 -1.85 -15.63
C ASP A 111 14.61 -1.42 -16.81
N HIS A 112 13.98 -1.06 -17.94
CA HIS A 112 14.61 -0.53 -19.14
C HIS A 112 14.50 0.98 -19.29
N ILE A 113 14.16 1.71 -18.21
CA ILE A 113 13.85 3.16 -18.28
C ILE A 113 14.95 4.00 -18.96
N ASN A 114 16.23 3.69 -18.73
CA ASN A 114 17.34 4.42 -19.34
C ASN A 114 17.42 4.23 -20.86
N GLU A 115 17.16 3.01 -21.33
CA GLU A 115 17.12 2.69 -22.77
C GLU A 115 15.93 3.36 -23.43
N ILE A 116 14.77 3.34 -22.75
CA ILE A 116 13.53 3.96 -23.22
C ILE A 116 13.69 5.47 -23.40
N LEU A 117 14.29 6.16 -22.41
CA LEU A 117 14.58 7.60 -22.54
C LEU A 117 15.52 7.89 -23.69
N SER A 118 16.55 7.07 -23.89
CA SER A 118 17.49 7.22 -25.02
C SER A 118 16.83 6.95 -26.39
N GLU A 119 15.88 6.04 -26.46
CA GLU A 119 15.12 5.76 -27.69
C GLU A 119 14.22 6.92 -28.09
N HIS A 120 13.64 7.64 -27.15
CA HIS A 120 12.80 8.80 -27.40
C HIS A 120 13.54 9.88 -28.19
N ASP A 121 14.81 10.14 -27.86
CA ASP A 121 15.64 11.14 -28.57
C ASP A 121 15.75 10.87 -30.09
N THR A 122 15.58 9.62 -30.50
CA THR A 122 15.72 9.20 -31.90
C THR A 122 14.40 8.89 -32.62
N LYS A 123 13.41 8.44 -31.89
CA LYS A 123 12.14 7.92 -32.45
C LYS A 123 10.95 8.85 -32.21
N GLY A 124 11.07 9.83 -31.32
CA GLY A 124 9.96 10.67 -30.87
C GLY A 124 9.01 9.92 -29.92
N ARG A 125 7.74 10.25 -29.95
CA ARG A 125 6.72 9.71 -29.04
C ARG A 125 6.66 8.19 -29.03
N LEU A 126 6.70 7.57 -27.82
CA LEU A 126 6.79 6.11 -27.64
C LEU A 126 5.63 5.57 -26.81
N ARG A 127 5.19 4.38 -27.17
CA ARG A 127 4.30 3.54 -26.38
C ARG A 127 4.86 2.13 -26.35
N TYR A 128 5.09 1.60 -25.16
CA TYR A 128 5.52 0.24 -24.98
C TYR A 128 4.32 -0.69 -24.88
N ASP A 129 4.46 -1.90 -25.43
CA ASP A 129 3.39 -2.89 -25.39
C ASP A 129 3.30 -3.49 -23.98
N THR A 130 2.12 -3.39 -23.38
CA THR A 130 1.87 -3.70 -21.99
C THR A 130 1.34 -5.13 -21.84
N THR A 131 2.15 -6.12 -22.18
CA THR A 131 1.82 -7.51 -21.80
C THR A 131 1.99 -7.72 -20.31
N ALA A 132 1.09 -8.49 -19.69
CA ALA A 132 1.21 -8.80 -18.26
C ALA A 132 2.55 -9.49 -17.96
N PRO A 133 3.25 -9.10 -16.88
CA PRO A 133 4.57 -9.62 -16.57
C PRO A 133 4.58 -11.12 -16.30
N GLN A 134 5.62 -11.77 -16.81
CA GLN A 134 5.81 -13.21 -16.65
C GLN A 134 6.94 -13.57 -15.66
N TYR A 135 7.80 -12.63 -15.33
CA TYR A 135 8.90 -12.80 -14.36
C TYR A 135 9.02 -11.56 -13.47
N TYR A 136 9.70 -11.71 -12.34
CA TYR A 136 10.07 -10.61 -11.47
C TYR A 136 11.48 -10.15 -11.83
N CYS A 137 11.65 -8.86 -12.09
CA CYS A 137 12.97 -8.27 -12.29
C CYS A 137 13.51 -7.78 -10.95
N GLU A 138 14.59 -8.41 -10.48
CA GLU A 138 15.28 -7.95 -9.27
C GLU A 138 16.11 -6.71 -9.59
N ILE A 139 15.87 -5.63 -8.83
CA ILE A 139 16.65 -4.41 -8.87
C ILE A 139 17.48 -4.35 -7.60
N PRO A 140 18.81 -4.47 -7.71
CA PRO A 140 19.66 -4.67 -6.54
C PRO A 140 19.86 -3.41 -5.69
N ASP A 141 19.34 -2.28 -6.11
CA ASP A 141 19.43 -1.02 -5.39
C ASP A 141 18.11 -0.24 -5.52
N ARG A 142 17.80 0.57 -4.51
CA ARG A 142 16.57 1.35 -4.43
C ARG A 142 16.84 2.68 -3.75
N LEU A 143 16.32 3.75 -4.30
CA LEU A 143 16.48 5.08 -3.76
C LEU A 143 15.27 5.43 -2.89
N THR A 144 15.39 5.23 -1.59
CA THR A 144 14.38 5.64 -0.63
C THR A 144 14.50 7.12 -0.29
N GLU A 145 13.43 7.73 0.19
CA GLU A 145 13.45 9.10 0.67
C GLU A 145 14.49 9.29 1.78
N ALA A 146 15.26 10.36 1.68
CA ALA A 146 16.33 10.64 2.64
C ALA A 146 15.75 10.89 4.05
N GLY A 147 16.23 10.14 5.03
CA GLY A 147 15.77 10.25 6.42
C GLY A 147 14.51 9.43 6.74
N SER A 148 13.93 8.71 5.76
CA SER A 148 12.83 7.80 6.03
C SER A 148 13.27 6.69 6.98
N VAL A 149 12.52 6.51 8.05
CA VAL A 149 12.77 5.49 9.08
C VAL A 149 11.96 4.22 8.85
N SER A 150 11.02 4.26 7.92
CA SER A 150 10.16 3.16 7.51
C SER A 150 10.31 2.89 6.01
N ALA A 151 10.26 1.65 5.59
CA ALA A 151 10.33 1.27 4.18
C ALA A 151 9.40 0.11 3.84
N TYR A 152 8.78 0.17 2.67
CA TYR A 152 8.02 -0.95 2.14
C TYR A 152 8.98 -2.00 1.57
N LEU A 153 8.84 -3.26 1.97
CA LEU A 153 9.61 -4.38 1.45
C LEU A 153 8.68 -5.30 0.65
N ARG A 154 8.77 -5.21 -0.67
CA ARG A 154 7.97 -6.03 -1.57
C ARG A 154 8.55 -7.44 -1.67
N ILE A 155 7.77 -8.46 -1.31
CA ILE A 155 8.18 -9.87 -1.29
C ILE A 155 7.67 -10.68 -2.48
N ALA A 156 6.64 -10.17 -3.15
CA ALA A 156 6.06 -10.78 -4.35
C ALA A 156 5.32 -9.73 -5.19
N GLU A 157 5.01 -10.06 -6.43
CA GLU A 157 4.26 -9.23 -7.38
C GLU A 157 3.21 -10.07 -8.09
N GLY A 158 2.07 -9.46 -8.46
CA GLY A 158 0.95 -10.14 -9.11
C GLY A 158 0.06 -10.89 -8.12
N CYS A 159 -1.05 -11.46 -8.62
CA CYS A 159 -2.03 -12.15 -7.76
C CYS A 159 -2.76 -13.22 -8.56
N ASP A 160 -2.85 -14.43 -7.97
CA ASP A 160 -3.62 -15.54 -8.52
C ASP A 160 -5.02 -15.66 -7.88
N ASN A 161 -5.36 -14.79 -6.94
CA ASN A 161 -6.72 -14.65 -6.45
C ASN A 161 -7.55 -13.95 -7.53
N VAL A 162 -8.59 -14.64 -8.01
CA VAL A 162 -9.46 -14.18 -9.09
C VAL A 162 -10.75 -13.56 -8.55
N CYS A 163 -10.60 -12.64 -7.58
CA CYS A 163 -11.73 -11.90 -7.01
C CYS A 163 -12.49 -11.18 -8.13
N SER A 164 -13.82 -11.31 -8.12
CA SER A 164 -14.67 -10.85 -9.24
C SER A 164 -14.69 -9.34 -9.45
N TYR A 165 -14.29 -8.55 -8.46
CA TYR A 165 -14.23 -7.09 -8.50
C TYR A 165 -12.83 -6.54 -8.85
N CYS A 166 -11.81 -7.41 -8.95
CA CYS A 166 -10.41 -6.98 -8.94
C CYS A 166 -9.77 -7.05 -10.33
N VAL A 167 -9.10 -5.96 -10.72
CA VAL A 167 -8.37 -5.83 -11.99
C VAL A 167 -6.89 -6.18 -11.88
N ILE A 168 -6.37 -6.43 -10.67
CA ILE A 168 -4.94 -6.64 -10.43
C ILE A 168 -4.32 -7.76 -11.28
N PRO A 169 -4.94 -8.95 -11.45
CA PRO A 169 -4.36 -9.99 -12.29
C PRO A 169 -4.12 -9.56 -13.73
N SER A 170 -4.98 -8.70 -14.28
CA SER A 170 -4.81 -8.18 -15.66
C SER A 170 -3.72 -7.11 -15.76
N ILE A 171 -3.43 -6.38 -14.68
CA ILE A 171 -2.42 -5.32 -14.64
C ILE A 171 -1.04 -5.86 -14.23
N ARG A 172 -0.99 -6.59 -13.11
CA ARG A 172 0.25 -7.04 -12.46
C ARG A 172 0.60 -8.50 -12.78
N GLY A 173 -0.28 -9.23 -13.50
CA GLY A 173 -0.07 -10.61 -13.90
C GLY A 173 -0.20 -11.63 -12.77
N HIS A 174 0.31 -12.85 -13.04
CA HIS A 174 0.32 -13.96 -12.09
C HIS A 174 1.22 -13.68 -10.88
N TYR A 175 0.96 -14.37 -9.80
CA TYR A 175 1.75 -14.26 -8.56
C TYR A 175 3.19 -14.74 -8.78
N ARG A 176 4.16 -13.94 -8.38
CA ARG A 176 5.59 -14.19 -8.52
C ARG A 176 6.31 -13.78 -7.24
N SER A 177 6.74 -14.76 -6.45
CA SER A 177 7.56 -14.53 -5.26
C SER A 177 8.98 -14.14 -5.64
N ARG A 178 9.60 -13.29 -4.84
CA ARG A 178 11.03 -13.05 -4.86
C ARG A 178 11.77 -14.13 -4.06
N HIS A 179 13.02 -14.38 -4.36
CA HIS A 179 13.85 -15.29 -3.57
C HIS A 179 14.16 -14.70 -2.19
N MET A 180 14.21 -15.55 -1.15
CA MET A 180 14.45 -15.09 0.24
C MET A 180 15.76 -14.33 0.38
N GLU A 181 16.80 -14.78 -0.32
CA GLU A 181 18.13 -14.19 -0.29
C GLU A 181 18.13 -12.76 -0.82
N ASP A 182 17.37 -12.47 -1.88
CA ASP A 182 17.27 -11.14 -2.47
C ASP A 182 16.48 -10.18 -1.56
N ILE A 183 15.39 -10.68 -0.96
CA ILE A 183 14.60 -9.92 0.01
C ILE A 183 15.42 -9.60 1.26
N GLN A 184 16.19 -10.55 1.75
CA GLN A 184 17.05 -10.37 2.91
C GLN A 184 18.18 -9.36 2.62
N ALA A 185 18.81 -9.46 1.46
CA ALA A 185 19.85 -8.50 1.04
C ALA A 185 19.30 -7.07 0.93
N GLU A 186 18.07 -6.89 0.41
CA GLU A 186 17.40 -5.59 0.40
C GLU A 186 17.09 -5.08 1.82
N ALA A 187 16.62 -5.94 2.71
CA ALA A 187 16.35 -5.58 4.10
C ALA A 187 17.62 -5.13 4.84
N GLU A 188 18.75 -5.83 4.62
CA GLU A 188 20.07 -5.47 5.17
C GLU A 188 20.54 -4.11 4.62
N MET A 189 20.37 -3.86 3.32
CA MET A 189 20.68 -2.58 2.69
C MET A 189 19.85 -1.43 3.28
N LEU A 190 18.52 -1.62 3.44
CA LEU A 190 17.63 -0.64 4.04
C LEU A 190 18.02 -0.35 5.50
N ALA A 191 18.29 -1.39 6.29
CA ALA A 191 18.75 -1.25 7.67
C ALA A 191 20.07 -0.45 7.76
N ALA A 192 21.03 -0.72 6.87
CA ALA A 192 22.29 0.01 6.80
C ALA A 192 22.11 1.51 6.47
N ARG A 193 21.00 1.89 5.83
CA ARG A 193 20.62 3.29 5.52
C ARG A 193 19.81 3.96 6.63
N GLY A 194 19.49 3.24 7.72
CA GLY A 194 18.80 3.80 8.87
C GLY A 194 17.33 3.40 9.02
N THR A 195 16.78 2.60 8.11
CA THR A 195 15.41 2.06 8.24
C THR A 195 15.26 1.29 9.54
N LYS A 196 14.19 1.55 10.27
CA LYS A 196 13.82 0.91 11.54
C LYS A 196 12.62 0.00 11.41
N GLU A 197 11.74 0.28 10.48
CA GLU A 197 10.52 -0.48 10.22
C GLU A 197 10.47 -0.97 8.79
N LEU A 198 10.16 -2.26 8.61
CA LEU A 198 9.85 -2.86 7.31
C LEU A 198 8.36 -3.18 7.23
N MET A 199 7.67 -2.59 6.25
CA MET A 199 6.31 -2.99 5.90
C MET A 199 6.38 -4.03 4.79
N ILE A 200 6.00 -5.26 5.10
CA ILE A 200 6.00 -6.38 4.16
C ILE A 200 4.78 -6.27 3.26
N ILE A 201 5.00 -6.15 1.95
CA ILE A 201 3.94 -5.96 0.97
C ILE A 201 4.02 -6.94 -0.20
N ALA A 202 2.85 -7.31 -0.69
CA ALA A 202 2.54 -7.96 -1.96
C ALA A 202 1.07 -7.67 -2.29
N GLN A 203 0.51 -8.27 -3.32
CA GLN A 203 -0.95 -8.28 -3.50
C GLN A 203 -1.62 -9.30 -2.57
N ASP A 204 -0.87 -10.33 -2.17
CA ASP A 204 -1.21 -11.32 -1.15
C ASP A 204 0.08 -11.78 -0.47
N VAL A 205 0.37 -11.24 0.71
CA VAL A 205 1.60 -11.54 1.45
C VAL A 205 1.60 -12.98 1.97
N THR A 206 0.43 -13.50 2.30
CA THR A 206 0.28 -14.85 2.88
C THR A 206 0.55 -15.98 1.89
N ALA A 207 0.44 -15.71 0.57
CA ALA A 207 0.73 -16.68 -0.49
C ALA A 207 2.24 -16.88 -0.77
N TYR A 208 3.13 -16.11 -0.11
CA TYR A 208 4.56 -16.09 -0.38
C TYR A 208 5.21 -17.48 -0.39
N GLY A 209 5.97 -17.75 -1.44
CA GLY A 209 6.76 -18.95 -1.64
C GLY A 209 6.01 -20.14 -2.23
N LYS A 210 4.68 -20.04 -2.40
CA LYS A 210 3.86 -21.12 -2.95
C LYS A 210 4.29 -21.50 -4.38
N ASP A 211 4.63 -20.52 -5.19
CA ASP A 211 5.06 -20.68 -6.59
C ASP A 211 6.49 -21.18 -6.75
N ILE A 212 7.44 -20.67 -5.96
CA ILE A 212 8.88 -20.99 -6.10
C ILE A 212 9.37 -22.09 -5.15
N TYR A 213 8.75 -22.24 -3.96
CA TYR A 213 9.17 -23.25 -2.96
C TYR A 213 8.13 -24.37 -2.81
N GLY A 214 6.96 -24.29 -3.47
CA GLY A 214 5.90 -25.29 -3.38
C GLY A 214 5.19 -25.35 -2.04
N ARG A 215 5.35 -24.32 -1.19
CA ARG A 215 4.74 -24.19 0.15
C ARG A 215 4.57 -22.72 0.54
N LEU A 216 3.71 -22.44 1.50
CA LEU A 216 3.64 -21.14 2.14
C LEU A 216 4.91 -20.94 2.98
N ALA A 217 5.76 -19.99 2.62
CA ALA A 217 7.09 -19.81 3.18
C ALA A 217 7.26 -18.46 3.92
N LEU A 218 6.17 -17.73 4.14
CA LEU A 218 6.20 -16.46 4.86
C LEU A 218 6.79 -16.57 6.28
N PRO A 219 6.46 -17.60 7.10
CA PRO A 219 7.07 -17.75 8.42
C PRO A 219 8.60 -17.83 8.38
N GLU A 220 9.17 -18.60 7.44
CA GLU A 220 10.63 -18.74 7.28
C GLU A 220 11.27 -17.42 6.85
N LEU A 221 10.66 -16.71 5.90
CA LEU A 221 11.11 -15.38 5.49
C LEU A 221 11.13 -14.41 6.68
N LEU A 222 10.06 -14.37 7.48
CA LEU A 222 9.95 -13.50 8.64
C LEU A 222 11.03 -13.78 9.69
N HIS A 223 11.36 -15.05 9.96
CA HIS A 223 12.47 -15.39 10.85
C HIS A 223 13.81 -14.84 10.33
N GLY A 224 14.05 -14.93 9.00
CA GLY A 224 15.23 -14.34 8.36
C GLY A 224 15.27 -12.82 8.53
N LEU A 225 14.16 -12.13 8.29
CA LEU A 225 14.06 -10.68 8.43
C LEU A 225 14.20 -10.22 9.89
N CYS A 226 13.68 -10.97 10.85
CA CYS A 226 13.89 -10.69 12.29
C CYS A 226 15.36 -10.75 12.71
N ALA A 227 16.20 -11.50 11.99
CA ALA A 227 17.64 -11.59 12.24
C ALA A 227 18.43 -10.38 11.71
N VAL A 228 17.83 -9.52 10.88
CA VAL A 228 18.50 -8.34 10.34
C VAL A 228 18.76 -7.31 11.45
N ASP A 229 20.03 -6.94 11.63
CA ASP A 229 20.43 -5.93 12.59
C ASP A 229 19.96 -4.52 12.14
N GLY A 230 19.50 -3.73 13.10
CA GLY A 230 19.03 -2.36 12.84
C GLY A 230 17.52 -2.25 12.57
N ILE A 231 16.87 -3.32 12.13
CA ILE A 231 15.41 -3.38 12.04
C ILE A 231 14.81 -3.67 13.42
N GLU A 232 13.82 -2.88 13.78
CA GLU A 232 13.13 -2.93 15.08
C GLU A 232 11.68 -3.40 14.94
N TRP A 233 11.03 -3.07 13.81
CA TRP A 233 9.65 -3.45 13.50
C TRP A 233 9.52 -4.08 12.11
N ILE A 234 8.68 -5.11 12.04
CA ILE A 234 8.25 -5.77 10.81
C ILE A 234 6.72 -5.84 10.84
N ARG A 235 6.08 -5.24 9.86
CA ARG A 235 4.61 -5.13 9.77
C ARG A 235 4.09 -5.87 8.56
N LEU A 236 3.00 -6.64 8.74
CA LEU A 236 2.36 -7.39 7.66
C LEU A 236 1.13 -6.65 7.13
N LEU A 237 1.14 -6.35 5.83
CA LEU A 237 0.01 -5.75 5.13
C LEU A 237 -0.50 -6.71 4.04
N TYR A 238 -1.78 -6.59 3.66
CA TYR A 238 -2.40 -7.36 2.57
C TYR A 238 -2.37 -8.88 2.78
N CYS A 239 -2.78 -9.34 3.94
CA CYS A 239 -2.92 -10.76 4.26
C CYS A 239 -4.27 -11.32 3.83
N TYR A 240 -4.30 -12.56 3.34
CA TYR A 240 -5.53 -13.30 3.07
C TYR A 240 -5.80 -14.28 4.21
N GLU A 241 -7.01 -14.24 4.77
CA GLU A 241 -7.33 -14.99 6.00
C GLU A 241 -7.31 -16.51 5.83
N ASP A 242 -7.60 -17.03 4.63
CA ASP A 242 -7.59 -18.46 4.31
C ASP A 242 -6.17 -19.05 4.23
N SER A 243 -5.17 -18.21 4.06
CA SER A 243 -3.75 -18.58 4.01
C SER A 243 -2.99 -18.28 5.32
N ILE A 244 -3.69 -17.80 6.37
CA ILE A 244 -3.11 -17.59 7.70
C ILE A 244 -2.99 -18.93 8.43
N THR A 245 -1.80 -19.52 8.40
CA THR A 245 -1.50 -20.81 9.02
C THR A 245 -1.24 -20.69 10.53
N ASP A 246 -1.37 -21.82 11.25
CA ASP A 246 -1.01 -21.87 12.67
C ASP A 246 0.48 -21.57 12.90
N GLU A 247 1.37 -21.87 11.91
CA GLU A 247 2.77 -21.53 11.93
C GLU A 247 2.99 -20.01 11.83
N LEU A 248 2.27 -19.33 10.92
CA LEU A 248 2.34 -17.87 10.82
C LEU A 248 1.87 -17.18 12.10
N ILE A 249 0.76 -17.65 12.70
CA ILE A 249 0.26 -17.15 14.00
C ILE A 249 1.34 -17.30 15.08
N GLU A 250 2.02 -18.46 15.14
CA GLU A 250 3.06 -18.70 16.13
C GLU A 250 4.29 -17.82 15.88
N THR A 251 4.67 -17.60 14.62
CA THR A 251 5.77 -16.70 14.25
C THR A 251 5.47 -15.27 14.68
N ILE A 252 4.28 -14.73 14.38
CA ILE A 252 3.88 -13.39 14.82
C ILE A 252 3.88 -13.29 16.34
N ARG A 253 3.45 -14.35 17.05
CA ARG A 253 3.41 -14.39 18.50
C ARG A 253 4.80 -14.36 19.13
N SER A 254 5.74 -15.16 18.59
CA SER A 254 7.04 -15.43 19.22
C SER A 254 8.11 -14.41 18.87
N GLU A 255 8.04 -13.79 17.69
CA GLU A 255 9.02 -12.80 17.25
C GLU A 255 8.68 -11.40 17.78
N GLU A 256 9.59 -10.82 18.57
CA GLU A 256 9.38 -9.49 19.19
C GLU A 256 9.38 -8.34 18.18
N LYS A 257 10.15 -8.47 17.08
CA LYS A 257 10.22 -7.46 16.04
C LYS A 257 8.97 -7.42 15.15
N ILE A 258 8.16 -8.50 15.12
CA ILE A 258 6.91 -8.48 14.36
C ILE A 258 5.85 -7.74 15.15
N CYS A 259 5.39 -6.63 14.60
CA CYS A 259 4.30 -5.84 15.15
C CYS A 259 3.07 -6.71 15.42
N LYS A 260 2.43 -6.54 16.57
CA LYS A 260 1.18 -7.25 16.89
C LYS A 260 0.01 -6.58 16.16
N TYR A 261 0.17 -6.47 14.86
CA TYR A 261 -0.71 -5.85 13.90
C TYR A 261 -0.78 -6.70 12.63
N ILE A 262 -1.98 -6.87 12.07
CA ILE A 262 -2.18 -7.56 10.80
C ILE A 262 -3.29 -6.87 10.00
N ASP A 263 -3.04 -6.64 8.71
CA ASP A 263 -4.04 -6.14 7.78
C ASP A 263 -4.61 -7.29 6.94
N ILE A 264 -5.92 -7.53 7.11
CA ILE A 264 -6.67 -8.63 6.47
C ILE A 264 -7.91 -8.06 5.78
N PRO A 265 -7.86 -7.73 4.48
CA PRO A 265 -9.02 -7.26 3.74
C PRO A 265 -10.06 -8.37 3.57
N LEU A 266 -11.05 -8.42 4.47
CA LEU A 266 -12.10 -9.44 4.50
C LEU A 266 -13.15 -9.23 3.41
N GLN A 267 -13.38 -7.99 3.00
CA GLN A 267 -14.27 -7.51 1.95
C GLN A 267 -15.76 -7.61 2.29
N HIS A 268 -16.25 -8.71 2.86
CA HIS A 268 -17.61 -8.91 3.33
C HIS A 268 -17.69 -10.05 4.37
N ILE A 269 -18.88 -10.32 4.94
CA ILE A 269 -19.13 -11.43 5.86
C ILE A 269 -20.25 -12.37 5.39
N SER A 270 -21.20 -11.89 4.58
CA SER A 270 -22.25 -12.74 4.02
C SER A 270 -21.64 -13.78 3.08
N ASP A 271 -21.89 -15.06 3.34
CA ASP A 271 -21.39 -16.17 2.52
C ASP A 271 -21.85 -16.07 1.05
N ARG A 272 -23.04 -15.53 0.83
CA ARG A 272 -23.58 -15.30 -0.50
C ARG A 272 -22.76 -14.24 -1.27
N ILE A 273 -22.45 -13.13 -0.62
CA ILE A 273 -21.67 -12.05 -1.21
C ILE A 273 -20.20 -12.48 -1.40
N LEU A 274 -19.59 -13.15 -0.42
CA LEU A 274 -18.25 -13.72 -0.55
C LEU A 274 -18.15 -14.68 -1.74
N THR A 275 -19.16 -15.53 -1.95
CA THR A 275 -19.23 -16.40 -3.13
C THR A 275 -19.29 -15.61 -4.43
N ASN A 276 -20.13 -14.57 -4.50
CA ASN A 276 -20.22 -13.69 -5.68
C ASN A 276 -18.92 -12.90 -5.91
N MET A 277 -18.22 -12.51 -4.85
CA MET A 277 -16.88 -11.91 -4.90
C MET A 277 -15.79 -12.89 -5.36
N ASN A 278 -16.16 -14.17 -5.52
CA ASN A 278 -15.21 -15.26 -5.79
C ASN A 278 -14.11 -15.39 -4.72
N ARG A 279 -14.51 -15.20 -3.45
CA ARG A 279 -13.65 -15.43 -2.28
C ARG A 279 -13.82 -16.88 -1.84
N HIS A 280 -12.70 -17.49 -1.39
CA HIS A 280 -12.73 -18.87 -0.85
C HIS A 280 -13.20 -18.93 0.60
N SER A 281 -13.23 -17.77 1.26
CA SER A 281 -13.62 -17.59 2.65
C SER A 281 -15.12 -17.80 2.86
N THR A 282 -15.47 -18.24 4.06
CA THR A 282 -16.84 -18.26 4.59
C THR A 282 -16.90 -17.45 5.88
N SER A 283 -18.10 -17.05 6.29
CA SER A 283 -18.31 -16.35 7.57
C SER A 283 -17.75 -17.15 8.76
N GLU A 284 -17.85 -18.48 8.72
CA GLU A 284 -17.32 -19.36 9.77
C GLU A 284 -15.77 -19.40 9.75
N SER A 285 -15.15 -19.51 8.56
CA SER A 285 -13.68 -19.51 8.45
C SER A 285 -13.09 -18.18 8.91
N ILE A 286 -13.69 -17.06 8.51
CA ILE A 286 -13.29 -15.71 8.92
C ILE A 286 -13.34 -15.58 10.43
N LYS A 287 -14.50 -15.87 11.06
CA LYS A 287 -14.68 -15.80 12.52
C LYS A 287 -13.69 -16.71 13.26
N THR A 288 -13.42 -17.88 12.71
CA THR A 288 -12.45 -18.83 13.29
C THR A 288 -11.02 -18.27 13.26
N THR A 289 -10.59 -17.69 12.13
CA THR A 289 -9.25 -17.12 11.98
C THR A 289 -9.07 -15.90 12.90
N LEU A 290 -10.05 -14.99 12.94
CA LEU A 290 -10.02 -13.82 13.84
C LEU A 290 -9.94 -14.22 15.31
N LYS A 291 -10.73 -15.23 15.70
CA LYS A 291 -10.69 -15.80 17.05
C LYS A 291 -9.32 -16.37 17.39
N LYS A 292 -8.74 -17.18 16.50
CA LYS A 292 -7.38 -17.74 16.70
C LYS A 292 -6.31 -16.65 16.87
N LEU A 293 -6.35 -15.61 16.04
CA LEU A 293 -5.41 -14.47 16.13
C LEU A 293 -5.49 -13.81 17.50
N ARG A 294 -6.68 -13.47 17.98
CA ARG A 294 -6.90 -12.80 19.27
C ARG A 294 -6.57 -13.66 20.48
N GLU A 295 -6.92 -14.96 20.42
CA GLU A 295 -6.66 -15.88 21.54
C GLU A 295 -5.18 -16.25 21.67
N ARG A 296 -4.46 -16.37 20.54
CA ARG A 296 -3.06 -16.83 20.54
C ARG A 296 -2.03 -15.72 20.58
N ILE A 297 -2.38 -14.52 20.13
CA ILE A 297 -1.47 -13.36 20.11
C ILE A 297 -2.04 -12.27 21.02
N PRO A 298 -1.53 -12.14 22.26
CA PRO A 298 -1.98 -11.09 23.17
C PRO A 298 -1.74 -9.70 22.59
N GLY A 299 -2.77 -8.85 22.62
CA GLY A 299 -2.68 -7.48 22.11
C GLY A 299 -2.72 -7.37 20.58
N MET A 300 -3.14 -8.42 19.88
CA MET A 300 -3.26 -8.40 18.42
C MET A 300 -4.24 -7.33 17.95
N HIS A 301 -3.77 -6.39 17.12
CA HIS A 301 -4.55 -5.39 16.43
C HIS A 301 -4.86 -5.88 15.01
N ILE A 302 -6.13 -5.87 14.65
CA ILE A 302 -6.60 -6.34 13.35
C ILE A 302 -7.16 -5.16 12.58
N ARG A 303 -6.49 -4.86 11.44
CA ARG A 303 -6.99 -3.98 10.42
C ARG A 303 -7.75 -4.78 9.37
N THR A 304 -8.84 -4.24 8.86
CA THR A 304 -9.62 -4.86 7.79
C THR A 304 -10.15 -3.83 6.80
N THR A 305 -10.60 -4.34 5.66
CA THR A 305 -11.27 -3.56 4.64
C THR A 305 -12.53 -4.29 4.19
N PHE A 306 -13.62 -3.52 3.99
CA PHE A 306 -14.87 -4.02 3.46
C PHE A 306 -15.30 -3.25 2.20
N ILE A 307 -16.16 -3.88 1.40
CA ILE A 307 -16.81 -3.27 0.24
C ILE A 307 -18.31 -3.25 0.51
N ALA A 308 -18.91 -2.06 0.52
CA ALA A 308 -20.34 -1.87 0.65
C ALA A 308 -21.00 -1.69 -0.72
N GLY A 309 -22.19 -2.25 -0.90
CA GLY A 309 -22.96 -2.15 -2.14
C GLY A 309 -22.42 -2.98 -3.29
N PHE A 310 -21.83 -4.14 -3.00
CA PHE A 310 -21.44 -5.12 -4.03
C PHE A 310 -22.68 -5.61 -4.81
N PRO A 311 -22.57 -5.91 -6.14
CA PRO A 311 -23.72 -6.38 -6.92
C PRO A 311 -24.50 -7.51 -6.25
N GLY A 312 -25.82 -7.28 -6.11
CA GLY A 312 -26.73 -8.20 -5.43
C GLY A 312 -26.74 -8.14 -3.90
N GLU A 313 -25.98 -7.25 -3.25
CA GLU A 313 -26.03 -7.04 -1.81
C GLU A 313 -27.41 -6.52 -1.39
N THR A 314 -28.09 -7.25 -0.52
CA THR A 314 -29.39 -6.88 0.05
C THR A 314 -29.22 -6.13 1.37
N ASP A 315 -30.33 -5.61 1.91
CA ASP A 315 -30.31 -4.97 3.23
C ASP A 315 -30.00 -5.99 4.33
N GLU A 316 -30.42 -7.24 4.16
CA GLU A 316 -30.09 -8.32 5.11
C GLU A 316 -28.59 -8.64 5.11
N ASP A 317 -27.92 -8.68 3.94
CA ASP A 317 -26.47 -8.88 3.86
C ASP A 317 -25.71 -7.70 4.48
N PHE A 318 -26.17 -6.47 4.23
CA PHE A 318 -25.59 -5.27 4.81
C PHE A 318 -25.73 -5.25 6.33
N ASN A 319 -26.92 -5.56 6.86
CA ASN A 319 -27.15 -5.65 8.32
C ASN A 319 -26.25 -6.73 8.95
N GLU A 320 -26.10 -7.91 8.29
CA GLU A 320 -25.16 -8.94 8.76
C GLU A 320 -23.73 -8.41 8.84
N LEU A 321 -23.29 -7.59 7.87
CA LEU A 321 -21.98 -6.95 7.88
C LEU A 321 -21.84 -5.95 9.03
N ALA A 322 -22.84 -5.10 9.24
CA ALA A 322 -22.83 -4.11 10.32
C ALA A 322 -22.78 -4.79 11.71
N ASP A 323 -23.64 -5.79 11.93
CA ASP A 323 -23.68 -6.59 13.18
C ASP A 323 -22.33 -7.27 13.43
N PHE A 324 -21.71 -7.82 12.37
CA PHE A 324 -20.39 -8.45 12.46
C PHE A 324 -19.30 -7.47 12.86
N ILE A 325 -19.30 -6.24 12.33
CA ILE A 325 -18.33 -5.20 12.68
C ILE A 325 -18.51 -4.79 14.15
N GLU A 326 -19.74 -4.58 14.61
CA GLU A 326 -20.06 -4.29 16.02
C GLU A 326 -19.61 -5.41 16.97
N GLU A 327 -19.80 -6.68 16.56
CA GLU A 327 -19.38 -7.85 17.33
C GLU A 327 -17.85 -7.95 17.40
N GLN A 328 -17.18 -7.82 16.25
CA GLN A 328 -15.73 -8.04 16.14
C GLN A 328 -14.90 -6.88 16.67
N LYS A 329 -15.40 -5.64 16.60
CA LYS A 329 -14.70 -4.44 17.08
C LYS A 329 -13.27 -4.39 16.54
N PHE A 330 -13.16 -4.25 15.22
CA PHE A 330 -11.85 -4.13 14.57
C PHE A 330 -11.10 -2.90 15.07
N ASP A 331 -9.79 -3.05 15.28
CA ASP A 331 -8.95 -1.96 15.77
C ASP A 331 -8.82 -0.85 14.72
N ARG A 332 -8.70 -1.25 13.44
CA ARG A 332 -8.71 -0.36 12.27
C ARG A 332 -9.59 -0.95 11.18
N LEU A 333 -10.34 -0.11 10.49
CA LEU A 333 -11.24 -0.55 9.43
C LEU A 333 -11.44 0.55 8.39
N GLY A 334 -11.33 0.17 7.12
CA GLY A 334 -11.72 0.99 5.98
C GLY A 334 -12.90 0.36 5.23
N VAL A 335 -13.76 1.21 4.67
CA VAL A 335 -14.87 0.77 3.82
C VAL A 335 -14.84 1.54 2.51
N PHE A 336 -14.97 0.82 1.41
CA PHE A 336 -15.14 1.39 0.08
C PHE A 336 -16.56 1.12 -0.43
N ALA A 337 -17.19 2.12 -1.03
CA ALA A 337 -18.31 1.88 -1.91
C ALA A 337 -17.82 1.05 -3.11
N TYR A 338 -18.59 0.04 -3.53
CA TYR A 338 -18.20 -0.79 -4.66
C TYR A 338 -18.00 0.06 -5.92
N SER A 339 -16.80 0.05 -6.47
CA SER A 339 -16.47 0.68 -7.76
C SER A 339 -16.67 -0.32 -8.90
N ARG A 340 -17.51 0.01 -9.87
CA ARG A 340 -17.77 -0.80 -11.05
C ARG A 340 -16.63 -0.66 -12.06
N GLU A 341 -15.66 -1.57 -11.96
CA GLU A 341 -14.46 -1.55 -12.81
C GLU A 341 -14.65 -2.37 -14.08
N GLU A 342 -14.52 -1.74 -15.23
CA GLU A 342 -14.63 -2.42 -16.52
C GLU A 342 -13.64 -3.57 -16.65
N GLY A 343 -14.03 -4.62 -17.37
CA GLY A 343 -13.23 -5.84 -17.54
C GLY A 343 -13.24 -6.76 -16.32
N THR A 344 -13.97 -6.42 -15.26
CA THR A 344 -14.17 -7.31 -14.11
C THR A 344 -15.48 -8.09 -14.21
N PRO A 345 -15.54 -9.35 -13.75
CA PRO A 345 -16.80 -10.10 -13.71
C PRO A 345 -17.90 -9.38 -12.93
N ALA A 346 -17.57 -8.70 -11.83
CA ALA A 346 -18.55 -7.98 -11.01
C ALA A 346 -19.21 -6.80 -11.76
N ALA A 347 -18.51 -6.18 -12.70
CA ALA A 347 -19.08 -5.10 -13.51
C ALA A 347 -20.23 -5.56 -14.42
N GLU A 348 -20.22 -6.85 -14.81
CA GLU A 348 -21.23 -7.46 -15.67
C GLU A 348 -22.32 -8.20 -14.89
N MET A 349 -22.22 -8.27 -13.55
CA MET A 349 -23.26 -8.89 -12.74
C MET A 349 -24.57 -8.11 -12.81
N PRO A 350 -25.73 -8.80 -12.80
CA PRO A 350 -27.01 -8.16 -12.58
C PRO A 350 -27.09 -7.56 -11.17
N ASP A 351 -28.19 -6.86 -10.88
CA ASP A 351 -28.53 -6.36 -9.56
C ASP A 351 -27.44 -5.42 -8.98
N GLN A 352 -26.91 -4.55 -9.83
CA GLN A 352 -26.02 -3.45 -9.41
C GLN A 352 -26.76 -2.57 -8.40
N VAL A 353 -26.13 -2.28 -7.28
CA VAL A 353 -26.66 -1.39 -6.24
C VAL A 353 -26.51 0.08 -6.70
N ASP A 354 -27.52 0.92 -6.45
CA ASP A 354 -27.48 2.33 -6.75
C ASP A 354 -26.35 3.04 -5.99
N GLU A 355 -25.69 4.02 -6.63
CA GLU A 355 -24.53 4.70 -6.08
C GLU A 355 -24.83 5.37 -4.74
N GLU A 356 -26.00 6.02 -4.62
CA GLU A 356 -26.44 6.67 -3.39
C GLU A 356 -26.57 5.66 -2.22
N ILE A 357 -27.03 4.43 -2.50
CA ILE A 357 -27.15 3.37 -1.49
C ILE A 357 -25.75 2.86 -1.07
N LYS A 358 -24.82 2.70 -2.01
CA LYS A 358 -23.44 2.30 -1.69
C LYS A 358 -22.76 3.29 -0.76
N GLU A 359 -22.85 4.58 -1.10
CA GLU A 359 -22.30 5.67 -0.30
C GLU A 359 -22.94 5.73 1.09
N GLN A 360 -24.27 5.60 1.18
CA GLN A 360 -24.97 5.57 2.46
C GLN A 360 -24.49 4.39 3.33
N ARG A 361 -24.37 3.18 2.77
CA ARG A 361 -23.90 2.01 3.49
C ARG A 361 -22.45 2.16 3.96
N ARG A 362 -21.57 2.72 3.11
CA ARG A 362 -20.20 3.06 3.49
C ARG A 362 -20.18 3.99 4.70
N ASP A 363 -20.93 5.08 4.64
CA ASP A 363 -20.94 6.11 5.68
C ASP A 363 -21.49 5.55 7.01
N GLU A 364 -22.50 4.66 6.94
CA GLU A 364 -23.07 4.01 8.12
C GLU A 364 -22.04 3.09 8.81
N ILE A 365 -21.31 2.27 8.07
CA ILE A 365 -20.25 1.43 8.64
C ILE A 365 -19.11 2.29 9.19
N MET A 366 -18.72 3.37 8.51
CA MET A 366 -17.69 4.27 9.01
C MET A 366 -18.11 4.99 10.31
N ALA A 367 -19.41 5.29 10.47
CA ALA A 367 -19.93 5.82 11.72
C ALA A 367 -19.83 4.79 12.87
N ILE A 368 -20.19 3.54 12.62
CA ILE A 368 -20.03 2.44 13.59
C ILE A 368 -18.54 2.29 13.98
N GLN A 369 -17.65 2.24 13.00
CA GLN A 369 -16.22 2.07 13.25
C GLN A 369 -15.61 3.23 14.03
N ARG A 370 -16.06 4.46 13.81
CA ARG A 370 -15.58 5.62 14.57
C ARG A 370 -15.83 5.47 16.06
N GLU A 371 -17.02 5.01 16.45
CA GLU A 371 -17.36 4.75 17.87
C GLU A 371 -16.49 3.60 18.46
N ILE A 372 -16.24 2.56 17.66
CA ILE A 372 -15.38 1.45 18.06
C ILE A 372 -13.93 1.93 18.26
N SER A 373 -13.42 2.72 17.32
CA SER A 373 -12.05 3.27 17.36
C SER A 373 -11.87 4.19 18.57
N LEU A 374 -12.78 5.14 18.80
CA LEU A 374 -12.78 6.00 19.97
C LEU A 374 -12.77 5.18 21.27
N GLY A 375 -13.62 4.17 21.39
CA GLY A 375 -13.65 3.29 22.58
C GLY A 375 -12.32 2.56 22.80
N GLY A 376 -11.72 2.06 21.71
CA GLY A 376 -10.39 1.43 21.72
C GLY A 376 -9.29 2.41 22.16
N ASN A 377 -9.29 3.63 21.63
CA ASN A 377 -8.33 4.67 21.96
C ASN A 377 -8.46 5.15 23.41
N ILE A 378 -9.69 5.38 23.91
CA ILE A 378 -9.93 5.72 25.32
C ILE A 378 -9.36 4.66 26.26
N SER A 379 -9.41 3.38 25.90
CA SER A 379 -8.83 2.29 26.70
C SER A 379 -7.31 2.35 26.85
N LYS A 380 -6.62 3.12 26.01
CA LYS A 380 -5.17 3.33 26.01
C LYS A 380 -4.75 4.50 26.93
N VAL A 381 -5.66 5.41 27.33
CA VAL A 381 -5.35 6.54 28.19
C VAL A 381 -4.81 6.06 29.55
N GLY A 382 -3.72 6.66 29.99
CA GLY A 382 -2.95 6.27 31.18
C GLY A 382 -1.99 5.09 30.97
N ARG A 383 -1.92 4.53 29.76
CA ARG A 383 -0.92 3.50 29.41
C ARG A 383 0.31 4.16 28.81
N THR A 384 1.43 3.50 28.96
CA THR A 384 2.68 3.87 28.28
C THR A 384 2.85 2.99 27.06
N LEU A 385 3.00 3.62 25.89
CA LEU A 385 3.21 2.94 24.61
C LEU A 385 4.60 3.25 24.06
N ARG A 386 5.21 2.29 23.38
CA ARG A 386 6.44 2.49 22.59
C ARG A 386 6.07 3.15 21.27
N VAL A 387 6.65 4.32 20.99
CA VAL A 387 6.36 5.15 19.82
C VAL A 387 7.63 5.35 18.99
N LEU A 388 7.55 5.14 17.69
CA LEU A 388 8.57 5.55 16.72
C LEU A 388 8.35 7.03 16.38
N VAL A 389 9.34 7.87 16.63
CA VAL A 389 9.30 9.30 16.29
C VAL A 389 9.47 9.47 14.80
N GLU A 390 8.50 10.09 14.13
CA GLU A 390 8.52 10.31 12.67
C GLU A 390 8.73 11.76 12.29
N GLU A 391 8.20 12.68 13.09
CA GLU A 391 8.26 14.10 12.77
C GLU A 391 8.39 14.97 14.04
N HIS A 392 9.13 16.06 13.90
CA HIS A 392 9.14 17.17 14.86
C HIS A 392 8.34 18.32 14.25
N CYS A 393 7.15 18.59 14.80
CA CYS A 393 6.22 19.58 14.28
C CYS A 393 6.66 21.02 14.58
N GLU A 394 6.21 21.99 13.79
CA GLU A 394 6.57 23.41 13.93
C GLU A 394 6.15 24.02 15.29
N ASP A 395 5.10 23.48 15.95
CA ASP A 395 4.61 23.92 17.26
C ASP A 395 5.42 23.34 18.44
N GLY A 396 6.46 22.53 18.16
CA GLY A 396 7.32 21.90 19.14
C GLY A 396 6.78 20.59 19.70
N THR A 397 5.69 20.05 19.14
CA THR A 397 5.22 18.69 19.38
C THR A 397 5.95 17.69 18.49
N TYR A 398 5.79 16.42 18.78
CA TYR A 398 6.28 15.31 17.96
C TYR A 398 5.10 14.49 17.44
N MET A 399 5.24 13.93 16.26
CA MET A 399 4.35 12.93 15.72
C MET A 399 5.09 11.60 15.59
N GLY A 400 4.38 10.50 15.86
CA GLY A 400 4.94 9.16 15.72
C GLY A 400 3.87 8.11 15.77
N ARG A 401 4.28 6.84 15.58
CA ARG A 401 3.37 5.70 15.54
C ARG A 401 3.75 4.63 16.54
N THR A 402 2.75 3.87 16.96
CA THR A 402 2.96 2.65 17.74
C THR A 402 3.10 1.42 16.83
N GLU A 403 3.44 0.28 17.42
CA GLU A 403 3.40 -1.00 16.69
C GLU A 403 2.00 -1.36 16.15
N TYR A 404 0.97 -0.65 16.57
CA TYR A 404 -0.43 -0.87 16.22
C TYR A 404 -0.93 0.00 15.07
N ASP A 405 -0.08 0.85 14.51
CA ASP A 405 -0.47 1.85 13.51
C ASP A 405 0.47 1.75 12.30
N ALA A 406 -0.07 1.48 11.12
CA ALA A 406 0.69 1.46 9.88
C ALA A 406 0.85 2.88 9.31
N PRO A 407 2.01 3.22 8.71
CA PRO A 407 2.22 4.53 8.09
C PRO A 407 1.23 4.76 6.95
N ASP A 408 0.88 6.03 6.71
CA ASP A 408 0.06 6.54 5.61
C ASP A 408 -1.43 6.11 5.62
N ILE A 409 -1.80 5.10 6.41
CA ILE A 409 -3.16 4.52 6.39
C ILE A 409 -3.84 4.46 7.76
N ASP A 410 -3.07 4.52 8.84
CA ASP A 410 -3.59 4.58 10.21
C ASP A 410 -3.14 5.88 10.86
N ASP A 411 -3.74 6.19 11.99
CA ASP A 411 -3.49 7.41 12.75
C ASP A 411 -2.25 7.27 13.64
N GLY A 412 -1.92 8.30 14.40
CA GLY A 412 -0.69 8.35 15.17
C GLY A 412 -0.85 8.81 16.60
N VAL A 413 0.31 9.11 17.20
CA VAL A 413 0.44 9.69 18.52
C VAL A 413 1.09 11.07 18.40
N ILE A 414 0.38 12.12 18.79
CA ILE A 414 0.91 13.47 18.93
C ILE A 414 1.37 13.64 20.38
N PHE A 415 2.62 14.00 20.61
CA PHE A 415 3.12 14.06 21.97
C PHE A 415 4.15 15.17 22.21
N THR A 416 4.35 15.52 23.47
CA THR A 416 5.37 16.47 23.92
C THR A 416 6.54 15.74 24.55
N SER A 417 7.73 16.36 24.53
CA SER A 417 8.94 15.84 25.18
C SER A 417 9.68 16.97 25.89
N ASP A 418 10.25 16.68 27.07
CA ASP A 418 11.11 17.62 27.79
C ASP A 418 12.57 17.62 27.21
N ALA A 419 12.92 16.65 26.39
CA ALA A 419 14.18 16.59 25.65
C ALA A 419 13.94 16.59 24.15
N GLU A 420 14.92 17.05 23.39
CA GLU A 420 14.91 16.95 21.93
C GLU A 420 15.05 15.49 21.49
N LEU A 421 14.18 15.08 20.56
CA LEU A 421 14.14 13.73 20.02
C LEU A 421 14.48 13.75 18.53
N GLU A 422 15.28 12.79 18.10
CA GLU A 422 15.60 12.61 16.69
C GLU A 422 14.57 11.68 16.03
N THR A 423 14.20 11.96 14.77
CA THR A 423 13.41 11.08 13.91
C THR A 423 14.06 9.70 13.83
N GLY A 424 13.25 8.62 13.91
CA GLY A 424 13.73 7.24 13.97
C GLY A 424 14.08 6.74 15.37
N THR A 425 13.94 7.58 16.39
CA THR A 425 14.11 7.16 17.77
C THR A 425 12.84 6.50 18.31
N PHE A 426 12.99 5.43 19.08
CA PHE A 426 11.89 4.87 19.85
C PHE A 426 11.84 5.48 21.25
N VAL A 427 10.68 5.96 21.63
CA VAL A 427 10.43 6.58 22.93
C VAL A 427 9.19 5.99 23.59
N ASN A 428 9.18 5.92 24.91
CA ASN A 428 7.97 5.59 25.67
C ASN A 428 7.12 6.85 25.83
N VAL A 429 5.84 6.78 25.49
CA VAL A 429 4.88 7.88 25.60
C VAL A 429 3.74 7.46 26.52
N GLU A 430 3.53 8.21 27.60
CA GLU A 430 2.31 8.08 28.42
C GLU A 430 1.16 8.77 27.70
N ILE A 431 0.12 8.00 27.38
CA ILE A 431 -1.06 8.50 26.67
C ILE A 431 -1.93 9.29 27.65
N THR A 432 -2.18 10.55 27.34
CA THR A 432 -2.93 11.47 28.22
C THR A 432 -4.35 11.74 27.74
N ASP A 433 -4.60 11.65 26.44
CA ASP A 433 -5.93 11.83 25.87
C ASP A 433 -6.10 11.01 24.58
N ALA A 434 -7.35 10.86 24.11
CA ALA A 434 -7.72 10.04 22.95
C ALA A 434 -8.82 10.71 22.16
N PHE A 435 -8.69 10.65 20.83
CA PHE A 435 -9.65 11.12 19.84
C PHE A 435 -10.19 9.95 19.03
N ASP A 436 -11.09 10.22 18.09
CA ASP A 436 -11.71 9.19 17.25
C ASP A 436 -10.64 8.29 16.61
N TYR A 437 -9.53 8.89 16.23
CA TYR A 437 -8.44 8.19 15.53
C TYR A 437 -7.09 8.38 16.21
N ASP A 438 -6.72 9.59 16.60
CA ASP A 438 -5.41 9.92 17.18
C ASP A 438 -5.34 9.76 18.70
N LEU A 439 -4.12 9.63 19.18
CA LEU A 439 -3.77 9.67 20.60
C LEU A 439 -2.92 10.91 20.90
N THR A 440 -3.00 11.42 22.13
CA THR A 440 -2.03 12.42 22.60
C THR A 440 -1.33 11.95 23.86
N GLY A 441 -0.09 12.43 24.06
CA GLY A 441 0.70 11.98 25.19
C GLY A 441 1.89 12.85 25.54
N LYS A 442 2.68 12.34 26.49
CA LYS A 442 3.95 12.92 26.91
C LYS A 442 5.02 11.85 26.95
N ALA A 443 6.20 12.14 26.39
CA ALA A 443 7.35 11.26 26.46
C ALA A 443 7.79 11.04 27.92
N VAL A 444 8.09 9.80 28.25
CA VAL A 444 8.66 9.36 29.54
C VAL A 444 10.10 8.97 29.25
N LEU A 445 11.02 9.83 29.70
CA LEU A 445 12.47 9.70 29.44
C LEU A 445 13.18 9.01 30.60
#